data_cf42acaa91ac5b35d74814534afa5b80
#
_entry.id   cf42acaa91ac5b35d74814534afa5b80
#
_cell.length_a   1.000
_cell.length_b   1.000
_cell.length_c   1.000
_cell.angle_alpha   90.00
_cell.angle_beta   90.00
_cell.angle_gamma   90.00
#
_symmetry.space_group_name_H-M   'P 1'
#
loop_
_entity.id
_entity.type
_entity.pdbx_description
1 polymer ?
#
loop_
_entity_poly.entity_id
_entity_poly.type
_entity_poly.pdbx_seq_one_letter_code
_entity_poly.pdbx_strand_id
1 'polypeptide(L)'
;MACTRPLKGYAAPDGKISFKDATNSRGFRVPSVVVKCGQCLGCRMERKRGWAIRSVHEAQMHKESSFLTLTYDKEHLPKDKSVHVRHWQLFAKRVRREMGPFRFLHCGEYGKLLRPHYHACIFGLDWHEDWKTHPRKQGKKPLWTSGRLSKLWRNGFSTIGSLSFDSAAYVAGYTVKVKTGKMAEAGYERLNTESGELWHVKPEYATMSRNPGLGHDWYQKYHADVYPSDFVVQKGVKFRPPTYYDTLLEKQNPDLWEEMKEKRKAIVRNNEDYQLQHRLTAKEKVLTSKLKMYDTQGLD
;
A
#
# COMPACT_ATOMS: atom_id res chain seq x y z
N MET A 1 -5.52 16.51 -9.19
CA MET A 1 -4.79 15.25 -9.49
C MET A 1 -3.56 15.13 -8.58
N ALA A 2 -3.28 13.96 -8.00
CA ALA A 2 -2.07 13.78 -7.17
C ALA A 2 -0.79 13.59 -8.01
N CYS A 3 -0.92 13.24 -9.28
CA CYS A 3 0.21 13.04 -10.19
C CYS A 3 0.96 14.35 -10.42
N THR A 4 2.29 14.30 -10.25
CA THR A 4 3.19 15.43 -10.51
C THR A 4 3.92 15.34 -11.84
N ARG A 5 3.81 14.19 -12.52
CA ARG A 5 4.43 13.91 -13.83
C ARG A 5 3.43 13.18 -14.74
N PRO A 6 2.31 13.84 -15.11
CA PRO A 6 1.31 13.20 -15.96
C PRO A 6 1.89 12.85 -17.33
N LEU A 7 1.36 11.79 -17.93
CA LEU A 7 1.73 11.35 -19.26
C LEU A 7 0.65 11.80 -20.26
N LYS A 8 1.08 12.18 -21.43
CA LYS A 8 0.20 12.42 -22.57
C LYS A 8 0.00 11.10 -23.30
N GLY A 9 -1.25 10.73 -23.51
CA GLY A 9 -1.64 9.55 -24.28
C GLY A 9 -2.74 9.89 -25.26
N TYR A 10 -3.16 8.90 -26.03
CA TYR A 10 -4.19 9.03 -27.07
C TYR A 10 -5.24 7.94 -26.84
N ALA A 11 -6.51 8.33 -26.81
CA ALA A 11 -7.61 7.38 -26.66
C ALA A 11 -7.77 6.56 -27.94
N ALA A 12 -7.58 5.26 -27.88
CA ALA A 12 -7.85 4.34 -28.98
C ALA A 12 -9.36 4.01 -29.05
N PRO A 13 -9.89 3.60 -30.22
CA PRO A 13 -11.32 3.27 -30.39
C PRO A 13 -11.80 2.13 -29.46
N ASP A 14 -10.89 1.25 -29.04
CA ASP A 14 -11.16 0.16 -28.10
C ASP A 14 -11.16 0.61 -26.61
N GLY A 15 -11.10 1.93 -26.35
CA GLY A 15 -11.06 2.51 -25.02
C GLY A 15 -9.69 2.44 -24.33
N LYS A 16 -8.68 1.82 -24.95
CA LYS A 16 -7.32 1.79 -24.42
C LYS A 16 -6.59 3.11 -24.68
N ILE A 17 -5.53 3.34 -23.93
CA ILE A 17 -4.68 4.52 -24.09
C ILE A 17 -3.37 4.09 -24.74
N SER A 18 -3.11 4.64 -25.92
CA SER A 18 -1.82 4.52 -26.61
C SER A 18 -0.90 5.66 -26.20
N PHE A 19 0.38 5.37 -26.01
CA PHE A 19 1.42 6.39 -25.78
C PHE A 19 2.22 6.70 -27.04
N LYS A 20 1.88 6.07 -28.17
CA LYS A 20 2.37 6.43 -29.49
C LYS A 20 1.36 7.36 -30.16
N ASP A 21 1.82 8.33 -30.94
CA ASP A 21 0.95 9.19 -31.74
C ASP A 21 0.00 8.30 -32.54
N ALA A 22 -1.28 8.50 -32.35
CA ALA A 22 -2.32 7.74 -33.02
C ALA A 22 -3.09 8.65 -33.97
N THR A 23 -3.24 8.19 -35.22
CA THR A 23 -4.18 8.72 -36.22
C THR A 23 -5.37 7.77 -36.31
N ASN A 24 -6.57 8.31 -36.50
CA ASN A 24 -7.75 7.49 -36.80
C ASN A 24 -7.69 6.95 -38.24
N SER A 25 -8.64 6.08 -38.59
CA SER A 25 -8.75 5.51 -39.95
C SER A 25 -8.90 6.55 -41.09
N ARG A 26 -9.20 7.80 -40.76
CA ARG A 26 -9.30 8.93 -41.68
C ARG A 26 -8.06 9.84 -41.72
N GLY A 27 -6.96 9.43 -41.04
CA GLY A 27 -5.72 10.20 -41.01
C GLY A 27 -5.70 11.38 -40.04
N PHE A 28 -6.76 11.62 -39.26
CA PHE A 28 -6.80 12.70 -38.27
C PHE A 28 -6.14 12.25 -36.95
N ARG A 29 -5.41 13.16 -36.31
CA ARG A 29 -4.85 12.91 -34.98
C ARG A 29 -5.97 12.69 -33.96
N VAL A 30 -5.86 11.59 -33.20
CA VAL A 30 -6.78 11.31 -32.10
C VAL A 30 -6.54 12.32 -30.97
N PRO A 31 -7.59 12.85 -30.31
CA PRO A 31 -7.43 13.78 -29.20
C PRO A 31 -6.53 13.20 -28.11
N SER A 32 -5.59 14.01 -27.62
CA SER A 32 -4.73 13.61 -26.53
C SER A 32 -5.47 13.65 -25.19
N VAL A 33 -5.15 12.68 -24.34
CA VAL A 33 -5.64 12.59 -22.96
C VAL A 33 -4.48 12.64 -21.98
N VAL A 34 -4.70 13.26 -20.84
CA VAL A 34 -3.70 13.34 -19.78
C VAL A 34 -3.98 12.26 -18.74
N VAL A 35 -3.03 11.37 -18.52
CA VAL A 35 -3.17 10.25 -17.60
C VAL A 35 -2.14 10.28 -16.48
N LYS A 36 -2.46 9.66 -15.35
CA LYS A 36 -1.52 9.52 -14.23
C LYS A 36 -0.35 8.61 -14.63
N CYS A 37 0.90 9.04 -14.37
CA CYS A 37 2.08 8.22 -14.68
C CYS A 37 2.21 6.96 -13.81
N GLY A 38 1.52 6.86 -12.67
CA GLY A 38 1.59 5.74 -11.74
C GLY A 38 2.88 5.65 -10.90
N GLN A 39 3.96 6.33 -11.28
CA GLN A 39 5.30 6.16 -10.70
C GLN A 39 5.82 7.36 -9.90
N CYS A 40 5.35 8.59 -10.18
CA CYS A 40 5.79 9.77 -9.44
C CYS A 40 5.38 9.68 -7.96
N LEU A 41 6.02 10.49 -7.13
CA LEU A 41 5.78 10.52 -5.70
C LEU A 41 4.30 10.70 -5.35
N GLY A 42 3.61 11.61 -6.04
CA GLY A 42 2.18 11.84 -5.84
C GLY A 42 1.32 10.59 -6.12
N CYS A 43 1.59 9.87 -7.21
CA CYS A 43 0.89 8.61 -7.55
C CYS A 43 1.18 7.50 -6.53
N ARG A 44 2.42 7.40 -6.06
CA ARG A 44 2.83 6.41 -5.05
C ARG A 44 2.15 6.69 -3.71
N MET A 45 2.11 7.95 -3.27
CA MET A 45 1.42 8.35 -2.05
C MET A 45 -0.10 8.12 -2.13
N GLU A 46 -0.71 8.40 -3.29
CA GLU A 46 -2.15 8.12 -3.51
C GLU A 46 -2.44 6.62 -3.40
N ARG A 47 -1.59 5.77 -3.99
CA ARG A 47 -1.70 4.31 -3.89
C ARG A 47 -1.53 3.82 -2.45
N LYS A 48 -0.49 4.29 -1.75
CA LYS A 48 -0.25 4.00 -0.33
C LYS A 48 -1.50 4.34 0.52
N ARG A 49 -2.03 5.55 0.33
CA ARG A 49 -3.23 6.01 1.03
C ARG A 49 -4.46 5.15 0.73
N GLY A 50 -4.66 4.81 -0.54
CA GLY A 50 -5.77 3.93 -0.94
C GLY A 50 -5.73 2.58 -0.23
N TRP A 51 -4.56 1.97 -0.10
CA TRP A 51 -4.39 0.73 0.65
C TRP A 51 -4.61 0.92 2.15
N ALA A 52 -4.11 2.01 2.74
CA ALA A 52 -4.33 2.32 4.16
C ALA A 52 -5.82 2.52 4.47
N ILE A 53 -6.55 3.27 3.64
CA ILE A 53 -8.00 3.46 3.77
C ILE A 53 -8.72 2.11 3.70
N ARG A 54 -8.44 1.30 2.68
CA ARG A 54 -9.06 -0.02 2.53
C ARG A 54 -8.77 -0.94 3.72
N SER A 55 -7.58 -0.88 4.29
CA SER A 55 -7.22 -1.67 5.48
C SER A 55 -7.97 -1.23 6.73
N VAL A 56 -8.18 0.08 6.92
CA VAL A 56 -8.99 0.58 8.04
C VAL A 56 -10.45 0.21 7.85
N HIS A 57 -10.97 0.33 6.64
CA HIS A 57 -12.34 -0.07 6.32
C HIS A 57 -12.54 -1.58 6.48
N GLU A 58 -11.58 -2.39 6.08
CA GLU A 58 -11.59 -3.83 6.35
C GLU A 58 -11.63 -4.11 7.85
N ALA A 59 -10.78 -3.43 8.65
CA ALA A 59 -10.76 -3.62 10.09
C ALA A 59 -12.10 -3.30 10.77
N GLN A 60 -12.85 -2.32 10.25
CA GLN A 60 -14.19 -1.97 10.76
C GLN A 60 -15.25 -3.06 10.55
N MET A 61 -14.98 -4.00 9.65
CA MET A 61 -15.87 -5.14 9.38
C MET A 61 -15.56 -6.37 10.25
N HIS A 62 -14.51 -6.29 11.09
CA HIS A 62 -14.08 -7.35 11.98
C HIS A 62 -14.13 -6.89 13.43
N LYS A 63 -14.47 -7.81 14.33
CA LYS A 63 -14.49 -7.55 15.78
C LYS A 63 -13.08 -7.25 16.30
N GLU A 64 -12.10 -7.96 15.75
CA GLU A 64 -10.71 -7.93 16.19
C GLU A 64 -9.78 -7.67 15.00
N SER A 65 -8.71 -6.93 15.25
CA SER A 65 -7.68 -6.66 14.24
C SER A 65 -6.38 -6.27 14.93
N SER A 66 -5.27 -6.70 14.39
CA SER A 66 -3.95 -6.46 14.96
C SER A 66 -2.91 -6.09 13.90
N PHE A 67 -1.83 -5.47 14.35
CA PHE A 67 -0.64 -5.20 13.56
C PHE A 67 0.51 -6.07 14.06
N LEU A 68 1.10 -6.88 13.19
CA LEU A 68 2.20 -7.78 13.56
C LEU A 68 3.52 -7.31 12.98
N THR A 69 4.57 -7.50 13.76
CA THR A 69 5.95 -7.49 13.27
C THR A 69 6.59 -8.85 13.59
N LEU A 70 7.12 -9.51 12.56
CA LEU A 70 7.75 -10.82 12.67
C LEU A 70 9.21 -10.70 12.22
N THR A 71 10.14 -11.00 13.10
CA THR A 71 11.59 -10.84 12.87
C THR A 71 12.29 -12.18 13.12
N TYR A 72 13.31 -12.49 12.33
CA TYR A 72 14.14 -13.68 12.55
C TYR A 72 15.03 -13.50 13.78
N ASP A 73 15.32 -14.58 14.51
CA ASP A 73 16.47 -14.66 15.39
C ASP A 73 17.76 -14.95 14.58
N LYS A 74 18.86 -15.20 15.25
CA LYS A 74 20.15 -15.48 14.60
C LYS A 74 20.17 -16.85 13.93
N GLU A 75 19.55 -17.85 14.55
CA GLU A 75 19.56 -19.25 14.13
C GLU A 75 18.68 -19.50 12.92
N HIS A 76 17.54 -18.77 12.83
CA HIS A 76 16.57 -18.94 11.76
C HIS A 76 16.71 -17.90 10.62
N LEU A 77 17.73 -17.03 10.70
CA LEU A 77 17.97 -16.07 9.62
C LEU A 77 18.33 -16.83 8.33
N PRO A 78 17.60 -16.58 7.22
CA PRO A 78 17.90 -17.21 5.93
C PRO A 78 19.38 -16.99 5.53
N LYS A 79 20.01 -18.01 4.98
CA LYS A 79 21.43 -17.94 4.55
C LYS A 79 21.67 -16.84 3.51
N ASP A 80 20.70 -16.64 2.60
CA ASP A 80 20.71 -15.56 1.59
C ASP A 80 20.31 -14.20 2.16
N LYS A 81 20.05 -14.09 3.45
CA LYS A 81 19.59 -12.87 4.16
C LYS A 81 18.40 -12.18 3.48
N SER A 82 17.59 -12.94 2.75
CA SER A 82 16.46 -12.45 1.96
C SER A 82 15.13 -12.61 2.67
N VAL A 83 14.15 -11.76 2.27
CA VAL A 83 12.73 -11.98 2.59
C VAL A 83 12.17 -13.13 1.76
N HIS A 84 11.36 -14.00 2.35
CA HIS A 84 10.78 -15.15 1.70
C HIS A 84 9.25 -15.19 1.86
N VAL A 85 8.51 -15.09 0.75
CA VAL A 85 7.04 -15.21 0.75
C VAL A 85 6.61 -16.54 1.38
N ARG A 86 7.38 -17.60 1.18
CA ARG A 86 7.09 -18.94 1.71
C ARG A 86 7.03 -18.97 3.24
N HIS A 87 7.89 -18.23 3.93
CA HIS A 87 7.88 -18.17 5.41
C HIS A 87 6.59 -17.54 5.94
N TRP A 88 6.12 -16.48 5.30
CA TRP A 88 4.80 -15.91 5.57
C TRP A 88 3.67 -16.90 5.29
N GLN A 89 3.68 -17.58 4.15
CA GLN A 89 2.65 -18.55 3.78
C GLN A 89 2.56 -19.70 4.80
N LEU A 90 3.70 -20.22 5.26
CA LEU A 90 3.75 -21.28 6.27
C LEU A 90 3.24 -20.77 7.62
N PHE A 91 3.62 -19.57 8.04
CA PHE A 91 3.07 -18.92 9.22
C PHE A 91 1.55 -18.77 9.10
N ALA A 92 1.05 -18.17 8.04
CA ALA A 92 -0.38 -17.97 7.82
C ALA A 92 -1.17 -19.30 7.79
N LYS A 93 -0.57 -20.38 7.25
CA LYS A 93 -1.18 -21.71 7.28
C LYS A 93 -1.29 -22.26 8.71
N ARG A 94 -0.25 -22.08 9.53
CA ARG A 94 -0.30 -22.49 10.95
C ARG A 94 -1.35 -21.71 11.73
N VAL A 95 -1.39 -20.37 11.57
CA VAL A 95 -2.39 -19.51 12.19
C VAL A 95 -3.80 -19.96 11.84
N ARG A 96 -4.08 -20.18 10.55
CA ARG A 96 -5.42 -20.62 10.10
C ARG A 96 -5.83 -21.97 10.67
N ARG A 97 -4.89 -22.89 10.81
CA ARG A 97 -5.15 -24.22 11.39
C ARG A 97 -5.50 -24.15 12.87
N GLU A 98 -4.85 -23.22 13.60
CA GLU A 98 -4.98 -23.15 15.07
C GLU A 98 -6.05 -22.17 15.54
N MET A 99 -6.21 -21.05 14.82
CA MET A 99 -7.05 -19.93 15.25
C MET A 99 -8.22 -19.63 14.30
N GLY A 100 -8.28 -20.29 13.16
CA GLY A 100 -9.33 -20.07 12.18
C GLY A 100 -8.96 -19.09 11.06
N PRO A 101 -9.93 -18.76 10.20
CA PRO A 101 -9.71 -17.92 9.04
C PRO A 101 -9.43 -16.46 9.43
N PHE A 102 -8.57 -15.81 8.68
CA PHE A 102 -8.27 -14.39 8.81
C PHE A 102 -7.92 -13.78 7.46
N ARG A 103 -8.08 -12.46 7.37
CA ARG A 103 -7.66 -11.68 6.21
C ARG A 103 -6.45 -10.83 6.57
N PHE A 104 -5.70 -10.39 5.57
CA PHE A 104 -4.45 -9.67 5.83
C PHE A 104 -4.03 -8.73 4.70
N LEU A 105 -3.23 -7.72 5.05
CA LEU A 105 -2.29 -7.00 4.19
C LEU A 105 -0.91 -7.15 4.81
N HIS A 106 0.06 -7.66 4.08
CA HIS A 106 1.38 -7.97 4.62
C HIS A 106 2.51 -7.59 3.66
N CYS A 107 3.67 -7.27 4.21
CA CYS A 107 4.90 -7.05 3.45
C CYS A 107 6.09 -7.79 4.07
N GLY A 108 7.06 -8.12 3.22
CA GLY A 108 8.40 -8.49 3.63
C GLY A 108 9.36 -7.38 3.23
N GLU A 109 10.22 -6.97 4.16
CA GLU A 109 11.11 -5.83 3.99
C GLU A 109 12.46 -6.02 4.67
N TYR A 110 13.36 -5.07 4.48
CA TYR A 110 14.65 -4.99 5.15
C TYR A 110 14.69 -3.79 6.08
N GLY A 111 15.01 -4.03 7.36
CA GLY A 111 15.21 -2.97 8.34
C GLY A 111 16.47 -2.14 8.13
N LYS A 112 16.71 -1.16 8.99
CA LYS A 112 17.90 -0.27 8.92
C LYS A 112 19.23 -1.05 8.87
N LEU A 113 19.30 -2.17 9.56
CA LEU A 113 20.46 -3.06 9.56
C LEU A 113 20.39 -4.14 8.46
N LEU A 114 19.58 -3.91 7.43
CA LEU A 114 19.36 -4.81 6.29
C LEU A 114 18.86 -6.22 6.71
N ARG A 115 18.34 -6.36 7.94
CA ARG A 115 17.78 -7.62 8.41
C ARG A 115 16.36 -7.81 7.85
N PRO A 116 16.05 -8.97 7.24
CA PRO A 116 14.72 -9.25 6.73
C PRO A 116 13.71 -9.41 7.88
N HIS A 117 12.51 -8.86 7.70
CA HIS A 117 11.38 -9.00 8.61
C HIS A 117 10.06 -8.76 7.88
N TYR A 118 8.96 -9.01 8.59
CA TYR A 118 7.63 -8.90 8.02
C TYR A 118 6.73 -8.03 8.88
N HIS A 119 5.89 -7.25 8.21
CA HIS A 119 4.79 -6.54 8.84
C HIS A 119 3.47 -6.98 8.26
N ALA A 120 2.45 -7.09 9.11
CA ALA A 120 1.12 -7.49 8.66
C ALA A 120 0.00 -6.77 9.43
N CYS A 121 -0.98 -6.27 8.69
CA CYS A 121 -2.30 -5.98 9.22
C CYS A 121 -3.09 -7.28 9.16
N ILE A 122 -3.59 -7.74 10.29
CA ILE A 122 -4.43 -8.93 10.42
C ILE A 122 -5.85 -8.48 10.74
N PHE A 123 -6.82 -9.07 10.06
CA PHE A 123 -8.24 -8.77 10.22
C PHE A 123 -9.01 -10.03 10.59
N GLY A 124 -9.78 -9.97 11.65
CA GLY A 124 -10.57 -11.08 12.19
C GLY A 124 -9.85 -11.93 13.23
N LEU A 125 -8.63 -11.55 13.61
CA LEU A 125 -7.90 -12.22 14.69
C LEU A 125 -7.04 -11.23 15.46
N ASP A 126 -6.89 -11.48 16.75
CA ASP A 126 -5.82 -10.96 17.60
C ASP A 126 -5.32 -12.04 18.57
N TRP A 127 -4.46 -11.68 19.50
CA TRP A 127 -3.85 -12.59 20.49
C TRP A 127 -4.02 -12.08 21.92
N HIS A 128 -5.09 -11.32 22.21
CA HIS A 128 -5.30 -10.61 23.47
C HIS A 128 -5.35 -11.55 24.70
N GLU A 129 -5.70 -12.82 24.53
CA GLU A 129 -5.82 -13.81 25.61
C GLU A 129 -4.50 -14.03 26.37
N ASP A 130 -3.36 -13.88 25.72
CA ASP A 130 -2.04 -14.10 26.30
C ASP A 130 -1.05 -12.93 26.11
N TRP A 131 -1.58 -11.72 25.89
CA TRP A 131 -0.76 -10.53 25.70
C TRP A 131 0.06 -10.20 26.94
N LYS A 132 1.35 -9.96 26.71
CA LYS A 132 2.27 -9.37 27.70
C LYS A 132 2.85 -8.11 27.13
N THR A 133 2.95 -7.06 27.95
CA THR A 133 3.54 -5.79 27.53
C THR A 133 5.00 -6.01 27.10
N HIS A 134 5.33 -5.58 25.90
CA HIS A 134 6.71 -5.61 25.42
C HIS A 134 7.49 -4.45 26.06
N PRO A 135 8.75 -4.66 26.49
CA PRO A 135 9.55 -3.62 27.14
C PRO A 135 9.87 -2.42 26.23
N ARG A 136 9.87 -2.63 24.91
CA ARG A 136 10.03 -1.55 23.93
C ARG A 136 8.66 -1.06 23.47
N LYS A 137 8.56 0.25 23.25
CA LYS A 137 7.39 0.91 22.64
C LYS A 137 7.75 1.33 21.22
N GLN A 138 6.77 1.36 20.33
CA GLN A 138 6.92 1.99 19.03
C GLN A 138 6.51 3.47 19.14
N GLY A 139 7.49 4.34 19.38
CA GLY A 139 7.23 5.71 19.79
C GLY A 139 6.45 5.75 21.11
N LYS A 140 5.28 6.42 21.13
CA LYS A 140 4.39 6.47 22.30
C LYS A 140 3.41 5.28 22.40
N LYS A 141 3.34 4.42 21.37
CA LYS A 141 2.36 3.33 21.30
C LYS A 141 2.91 2.08 22.00
N PRO A 142 2.10 1.38 22.82
CA PRO A 142 2.50 0.14 23.42
C PRO A 142 2.65 -0.96 22.36
N LEU A 143 3.56 -1.88 22.61
CA LEU A 143 3.67 -3.14 21.91
C LEU A 143 3.41 -4.28 22.88
N TRP A 144 2.96 -5.40 22.35
CA TRP A 144 2.70 -6.62 23.11
C TRP A 144 3.41 -7.81 22.49
N THR A 145 3.61 -8.83 23.30
CA THR A 145 4.05 -10.16 22.90
C THR A 145 2.99 -11.18 23.27
N SER A 146 2.99 -12.32 22.58
CA SER A 146 2.12 -13.45 22.85
C SER A 146 2.93 -14.73 22.72
N GLY A 147 2.83 -15.61 23.71
CA GLY A 147 3.46 -16.93 23.67
C GLY A 147 2.89 -17.79 22.54
N ARG A 148 1.59 -17.69 22.31
CA ARG A 148 0.88 -18.38 21.22
C ARG A 148 1.38 -17.91 19.86
N LEU A 149 1.48 -16.59 19.64
CA LEU A 149 2.01 -16.02 18.40
C LEU A 149 3.46 -16.45 18.15
N SER A 150 4.31 -16.44 19.19
CA SER A 150 5.70 -16.85 19.08
C SER A 150 5.84 -18.32 18.69
N LYS A 151 5.00 -19.22 19.23
CA LYS A 151 4.95 -20.63 18.82
C LYS A 151 4.52 -20.82 17.37
N LEU A 152 3.67 -19.93 16.84
CA LEU A 152 3.22 -19.95 15.46
C LEU A 152 4.26 -19.39 14.49
N TRP A 153 5.00 -18.33 14.89
CA TRP A 153 6.05 -17.76 14.04
C TRP A 153 7.26 -18.69 13.90
N ARG A 154 7.77 -19.26 14.95
CA ARG A 154 8.89 -20.25 15.02
C ARG A 154 10.25 -19.80 14.51
N ASN A 155 10.35 -18.66 13.82
CA ASN A 155 11.59 -18.22 13.18
C ASN A 155 12.25 -17.07 13.97
N GLY A 156 11.80 -16.82 15.20
CA GLY A 156 12.38 -15.80 16.06
C GLY A 156 11.34 -14.95 16.80
N PHE A 157 11.43 -13.64 16.70
CA PHE A 157 10.66 -12.71 17.53
C PHE A 157 9.39 -12.24 16.84
N SER A 158 8.34 -12.04 17.64
CA SER A 158 7.08 -11.49 17.18
C SER A 158 6.59 -10.39 18.11
N THR A 159 6.05 -9.33 17.59
CA THR A 159 5.37 -8.27 18.35
C THR A 159 4.03 -7.93 17.75
N ILE A 160 3.12 -7.48 18.62
CA ILE A 160 1.77 -7.10 18.30
C ILE A 160 1.63 -5.61 18.59
N GLY A 161 1.04 -4.87 17.70
CA GLY A 161 0.66 -3.46 17.85
C GLY A 161 -0.80 -3.25 17.49
N SER A 162 -1.32 -2.09 17.84
CA SER A 162 -2.67 -1.69 17.43
C SER A 162 -2.72 -1.41 15.93
N LEU A 163 -3.74 -1.94 15.27
CA LEU A 163 -4.01 -1.59 13.89
C LEU A 163 -4.62 -0.19 13.83
N SER A 164 -4.04 0.66 13.03
CA SER A 164 -4.44 2.05 12.83
C SER A 164 -4.20 2.47 11.38
N PHE A 165 -4.70 3.65 10.98
CA PHE A 165 -4.40 4.20 9.67
C PHE A 165 -2.87 4.32 9.44
N ASP A 166 -2.11 4.70 10.47
CA ASP A 166 -0.66 4.89 10.35
C ASP A 166 0.07 3.56 10.16
N SER A 167 -0.26 2.53 10.97
CA SER A 167 0.31 1.19 10.82
C SER A 167 -0.10 0.54 9.49
N ALA A 168 -1.34 0.73 9.04
CA ALA A 168 -1.78 0.27 7.73
C ALA A 168 -1.07 1.02 6.59
N ALA A 169 -0.86 2.35 6.73
CA ALA A 169 -0.10 3.15 5.77
C ALA A 169 1.38 2.74 5.72
N TYR A 170 1.95 2.31 6.85
CA TYR A 170 3.31 1.78 6.90
C TYR A 170 3.43 0.53 6.02
N VAL A 171 2.63 -0.51 6.25
CA VAL A 171 2.61 -1.73 5.41
C VAL A 171 2.32 -1.39 3.95
N ALA A 172 1.32 -0.53 3.71
CA ALA A 172 0.95 -0.08 2.37
C ALA A 172 2.10 0.65 1.65
N GLY A 173 3.03 1.27 2.38
CA GLY A 173 4.23 1.89 1.83
C GLY A 173 5.07 0.93 1.01
N TYR A 174 5.14 -0.33 1.40
CA TYR A 174 5.90 -1.36 0.70
C TYR A 174 5.25 -1.84 -0.60
N THR A 175 3.94 -1.65 -0.77
CA THR A 175 3.28 -1.88 -2.07
C THR A 175 3.77 -0.90 -3.16
N VAL A 176 4.44 0.18 -2.77
CA VAL A 176 4.91 1.26 -3.65
C VAL A 176 6.42 1.49 -3.59
N LYS A 177 7.13 0.88 -2.63
CA LYS A 177 8.60 0.92 -2.54
C LYS A 177 9.28 0.00 -3.54
N VAL A 178 8.60 -1.05 -4.00
CA VAL A 178 9.16 -2.02 -4.94
C VAL A 178 9.72 -1.29 -6.15
N LYS A 179 11.05 -1.35 -6.28
CA LYS A 179 11.75 -0.85 -7.46
C LYS A 179 11.45 -1.78 -8.63
N THR A 180 11.13 -1.22 -9.78
CA THR A 180 10.85 -1.98 -11.00
C THR A 180 11.81 -1.55 -12.11
N GLY A 181 12.06 -2.44 -13.07
CA GLY A 181 12.98 -2.20 -14.19
C GLY A 181 14.46 -2.41 -13.83
N LYS A 182 15.35 -2.05 -14.76
CA LYS A 182 16.81 -2.26 -14.63
C LYS A 182 17.44 -1.67 -13.36
N MET A 183 16.89 -0.57 -12.82
CA MET A 183 17.36 0.01 -11.56
C MET A 183 16.98 -0.81 -10.31
N ALA A 184 16.11 -1.82 -10.46
CA ALA A 184 15.74 -2.67 -9.34
C ALA A 184 16.88 -3.61 -8.94
N GLU A 185 17.61 -4.16 -9.91
CA GLU A 185 18.69 -5.12 -9.68
C GLU A 185 19.80 -4.52 -8.82
N ALA A 186 20.31 -3.36 -9.20
CA ALA A 186 21.35 -2.65 -8.45
C ALA A 186 20.93 -2.26 -7.02
N GLY A 187 19.62 -2.07 -6.80
CA GLY A 187 19.08 -1.71 -5.48
C GLY A 187 19.03 -2.85 -4.47
N TYR A 188 19.25 -4.10 -4.91
CA TYR A 188 19.22 -5.31 -4.07
C TYR A 188 20.56 -6.03 -4.00
N GLU A 189 21.62 -5.43 -4.54
CA GLU A 189 22.99 -5.86 -4.28
C GLU A 189 23.43 -5.49 -2.86
N ARG A 190 24.18 -6.36 -2.25
CA ARG A 190 24.75 -6.19 -0.92
C ARG A 190 26.23 -6.56 -0.96
N LEU A 191 27.04 -5.74 -0.33
CA LEU A 191 28.49 -5.98 -0.17
C LEU A 191 28.74 -6.46 1.27
N ASN A 192 29.45 -7.58 1.39
CA ASN A 192 30.05 -7.96 2.66
C ASN A 192 31.31 -7.13 2.85
N THR A 193 31.31 -6.23 3.80
CA THR A 193 32.46 -5.35 4.07
C THR A 193 33.69 -6.07 4.61
N GLU A 194 33.52 -7.30 5.12
CA GLU A 194 34.60 -8.11 5.67
C GLU A 194 35.23 -9.02 4.59
N SER A 195 34.41 -9.67 3.77
CA SER A 195 34.91 -10.60 2.74
C SER A 195 35.02 -9.99 1.34
N GLY A 196 34.45 -8.80 1.11
CA GLY A 196 34.36 -8.18 -0.22
C GLY A 196 33.37 -8.86 -1.18
N GLU A 197 32.61 -9.85 -0.69
CA GLU A 197 31.71 -10.65 -1.49
C GLU A 197 30.40 -9.88 -1.78
N LEU A 198 29.97 -9.90 -3.03
CA LEU A 198 28.69 -9.35 -3.48
C LEU A 198 27.65 -10.44 -3.53
N TRP A 199 26.47 -10.18 -2.92
CA TRP A 199 25.32 -11.05 -3.08
C TRP A 199 24.04 -10.26 -3.36
N HIS A 200 23.06 -10.91 -3.96
CA HIS A 200 21.74 -10.34 -4.26
C HIS A 200 20.70 -10.82 -3.26
N VAL A 201 19.98 -9.87 -2.66
CA VAL A 201 18.81 -10.19 -1.84
C VAL A 201 17.53 -10.06 -2.68
N LYS A 202 16.52 -10.85 -2.33
CA LYS A 202 15.21 -10.79 -3.01
C LYS A 202 14.54 -9.45 -2.78
N PRO A 203 13.82 -8.92 -3.77
CA PRO A 203 13.08 -7.68 -3.63
C PRO A 203 12.06 -7.73 -2.48
N GLU A 204 11.87 -6.59 -1.82
CA GLU A 204 10.76 -6.37 -0.91
C GLU A 204 9.43 -6.61 -1.65
N TYR A 205 8.43 -7.07 -0.94
CA TYR A 205 7.15 -7.39 -1.55
C TYR A 205 5.98 -7.10 -0.61
N ALA A 206 4.78 -7.00 -1.17
CA ALA A 206 3.55 -6.97 -0.39
C ALA A 206 2.51 -7.91 -0.99
N THR A 207 1.77 -8.59 -0.13
CA THR A 207 0.64 -9.44 -0.51
C THR A 207 -0.57 -9.17 0.37
N MET A 208 -1.76 -9.56 -0.11
CA MET A 208 -3.02 -9.31 0.60
C MET A 208 -4.07 -10.35 0.25
N SER A 209 -5.11 -10.40 1.08
CA SER A 209 -6.33 -11.13 0.76
C SER A 209 -7.04 -10.50 -0.44
N ARG A 210 -7.47 -11.33 -1.41
CA ARG A 210 -7.99 -10.86 -2.71
C ARG A 210 -9.44 -11.23 -2.99
N ASN A 211 -9.95 -12.30 -2.41
CA ASN A 211 -11.30 -12.82 -2.67
C ASN A 211 -12.14 -12.80 -1.39
N PRO A 212 -13.00 -11.77 -1.25
CA PRO A 212 -13.05 -10.51 -1.99
C PRO A 212 -11.82 -9.63 -1.70
N GLY A 213 -11.64 -8.52 -2.44
CA GLY A 213 -10.57 -7.56 -2.16
C GLY A 213 -10.78 -6.87 -0.80
N LEU A 214 -9.70 -6.41 -0.13
CA LEU A 214 -9.82 -5.70 1.15
C LEU A 214 -10.72 -4.46 1.02
N GLY A 215 -11.58 -4.26 2.02
CA GLY A 215 -12.56 -3.18 2.07
C GLY A 215 -13.81 -3.41 1.20
N HIS A 216 -13.96 -4.60 0.59
CA HIS A 216 -15.14 -4.95 -0.21
C HIS A 216 -16.43 -4.89 0.60
N ASP A 217 -16.48 -5.58 1.73
CA ASP A 217 -17.69 -5.69 2.54
C ASP A 217 -18.06 -4.34 3.17
N TRP A 218 -17.06 -3.56 3.53
CA TRP A 218 -17.27 -2.19 3.96
C TRP A 218 -17.90 -1.35 2.83
N TYR A 219 -17.38 -1.46 1.61
CA TYR A 219 -17.94 -0.76 0.47
C TYR A 219 -19.40 -1.19 0.23
N GLN A 220 -19.72 -2.48 0.24
CA GLN A 220 -21.08 -2.95 0.08
C GLN A 220 -22.06 -2.31 1.08
N LYS A 221 -21.60 -2.11 2.30
CA LYS A 221 -22.43 -1.54 3.38
C LYS A 221 -22.53 -0.01 3.32
N TYR A 222 -21.46 0.69 2.92
CA TYR A 222 -21.34 2.15 3.08
C TYR A 222 -21.12 2.92 1.78
N HIS A 223 -21.28 2.31 0.60
CA HIS A 223 -21.02 2.99 -0.67
C HIS A 223 -21.92 4.22 -0.88
N ALA A 224 -23.14 4.23 -0.35
CA ALA A 224 -24.06 5.37 -0.43
C ALA A 224 -23.53 6.60 0.33
N ASP A 225 -22.72 6.42 1.38
CA ASP A 225 -22.07 7.52 2.10
C ASP A 225 -20.88 8.09 1.31
N VAL A 226 -20.31 7.28 0.41
CA VAL A 226 -19.15 7.65 -0.41
C VAL A 226 -19.58 8.35 -1.70
N TYR A 227 -20.63 7.82 -2.34
CA TYR A 227 -21.13 8.33 -3.61
C TYR A 227 -22.59 8.80 -3.46
N PRO A 228 -22.99 9.96 -3.99
CA PRO A 228 -22.30 10.81 -4.97
C PRO A 228 -21.34 11.85 -4.37
N SER A 229 -21.05 11.84 -3.07
CA SER A 229 -20.18 12.84 -2.40
C SER A 229 -18.72 12.80 -2.88
N ASP A 230 -18.26 11.65 -3.38
CA ASP A 230 -16.92 11.40 -3.93
C ASP A 230 -15.77 11.60 -2.93
N PHE A 231 -16.00 11.29 -1.66
CA PHE A 231 -14.95 11.27 -0.66
C PHE A 231 -15.20 10.23 0.44
N VAL A 232 -14.12 9.88 1.12
CA VAL A 232 -14.12 9.15 2.40
C VAL A 232 -13.42 10.01 3.44
N VAL A 233 -13.80 9.85 4.71
CA VAL A 233 -13.21 10.61 5.82
C VAL A 233 -12.29 9.72 6.64
N GLN A 234 -11.06 10.19 6.88
CA GLN A 234 -10.10 9.55 7.79
C GLN A 234 -9.48 10.61 8.70
N LYS A 235 -9.59 10.43 10.01
CA LYS A 235 -9.10 11.38 11.02
C LYS A 235 -9.56 12.82 10.74
N GLY A 236 -10.85 13.01 10.38
CA GLY A 236 -11.43 14.31 10.07
C GLY A 236 -11.04 14.91 8.70
N VAL A 237 -10.20 14.23 7.93
CA VAL A 237 -9.75 14.71 6.61
C VAL A 237 -10.50 13.96 5.50
N LYS A 238 -11.00 14.72 4.51
CA LYS A 238 -11.62 14.17 3.31
C LYS A 238 -10.57 13.69 2.31
N PHE A 239 -10.72 12.46 1.84
CA PHE A 239 -9.88 11.86 0.80
C PHE A 239 -10.74 11.34 -0.34
N ARG A 240 -10.18 11.37 -1.54
CA ARG A 240 -10.78 10.68 -2.67
C ARG A 240 -10.91 9.18 -2.37
N PRO A 241 -12.02 8.54 -2.78
CA PRO A 241 -12.20 7.11 -2.61
C PRO A 241 -11.05 6.31 -3.25
N PRO A 242 -10.66 5.16 -2.68
CA PRO A 242 -9.73 4.25 -3.33
C PRO A 242 -10.23 3.83 -4.72
N THR A 243 -9.34 3.72 -5.69
CA THR A 243 -9.70 3.29 -7.07
C THR A 243 -10.44 1.94 -7.11
N TYR A 244 -10.20 1.08 -6.14
CA TYR A 244 -10.96 -0.17 -6.01
C TYR A 244 -12.45 0.06 -5.80
N TYR A 245 -12.85 1.08 -5.05
CA TYR A 245 -14.25 1.43 -4.86
C TYR A 245 -14.86 2.02 -6.13
N ASP A 246 -14.08 2.82 -6.88
CA ASP A 246 -14.47 3.28 -8.21
C ASP A 246 -14.77 2.10 -9.14
N THR A 247 -13.93 1.06 -9.13
CA THR A 247 -14.14 -0.17 -9.93
C THR A 247 -15.38 -0.96 -9.49
N LEU A 248 -15.69 -0.97 -8.19
CA LEU A 248 -16.91 -1.62 -7.70
C LEU A 248 -18.16 -0.81 -8.09
N LEU A 249 -18.11 0.52 -7.99
CA LEU A 249 -19.18 1.41 -8.43
C LEU A 249 -19.48 1.22 -9.92
N GLU A 250 -18.45 1.23 -10.76
CA GLU A 250 -18.57 1.04 -12.22
C GLU A 250 -19.30 -0.26 -12.58
N LYS A 251 -19.07 -1.33 -11.80
CA LYS A 251 -19.74 -2.62 -11.99
C LYS A 251 -21.18 -2.65 -11.48
N GLN A 252 -21.48 -1.96 -10.38
CA GLN A 252 -22.76 -2.00 -9.70
C GLN A 252 -23.74 -0.95 -10.22
N ASN A 253 -23.25 0.23 -10.55
CA ASN A 253 -24.03 1.37 -11.04
C ASN A 253 -23.23 2.18 -12.06
N PRO A 254 -23.19 1.72 -13.34
CA PRO A 254 -22.47 2.39 -14.42
C PRO A 254 -22.90 3.83 -14.63
N ASP A 255 -24.20 4.14 -14.49
CA ASP A 255 -24.74 5.49 -14.72
C ASP A 255 -24.20 6.48 -13.69
N LEU A 256 -24.26 6.12 -12.41
CA LEU A 256 -23.65 6.92 -11.33
C LEU A 256 -22.15 7.07 -11.52
N TRP A 257 -21.48 6.03 -12.02
CA TRP A 257 -20.05 6.10 -12.32
C TRP A 257 -19.75 7.12 -13.44
N GLU A 258 -20.54 7.17 -14.51
CA GLU A 258 -20.39 8.19 -15.56
C GLU A 258 -20.60 9.60 -14.99
N GLU A 259 -21.63 9.81 -14.16
CA GLU A 259 -21.86 11.07 -13.46
C GLU A 259 -20.63 11.48 -12.64
N MET A 260 -20.05 10.55 -11.86
CA MET A 260 -18.84 10.81 -11.10
C MET A 260 -17.63 11.16 -11.95
N LYS A 261 -17.48 10.51 -13.11
CA LYS A 261 -16.43 10.85 -14.08
C LYS A 261 -16.58 12.27 -14.62
N GLU A 262 -17.78 12.68 -15.00
CA GLU A 262 -18.03 14.04 -15.51
C GLU A 262 -17.84 15.10 -14.43
N LYS A 263 -18.32 14.87 -13.20
CA LYS A 263 -18.06 15.74 -12.04
C LYS A 263 -16.57 15.92 -11.79
N ARG A 264 -15.79 14.83 -11.83
CA ARG A 264 -14.33 14.87 -11.68
C ARG A 264 -13.63 15.59 -12.84
N LYS A 265 -14.11 15.43 -14.07
CA LYS A 265 -13.59 16.17 -15.25
C LYS A 265 -13.86 17.67 -15.12
N ALA A 266 -15.06 18.07 -14.70
CA ALA A 266 -15.41 19.45 -14.48
C ALA A 266 -14.49 20.12 -13.45
N ILE A 267 -14.20 19.44 -12.32
CA ILE A 267 -13.25 19.94 -11.32
C ILE A 267 -11.85 20.14 -11.94
N VAL A 268 -11.41 19.26 -12.82
CA VAL A 268 -10.10 19.39 -13.49
C VAL A 268 -10.09 20.56 -14.46
N ARG A 269 -11.15 20.75 -15.28
CA ARG A 269 -11.29 21.88 -16.20
C ARG A 269 -11.27 23.22 -15.48
N ASN A 270 -12.03 23.33 -14.37
CA ASN A 270 -12.08 24.55 -13.56
C ASN A 270 -10.77 24.87 -12.83
N ASN A 271 -9.80 23.95 -12.86
CA ASN A 271 -8.50 24.07 -12.19
C ASN A 271 -7.34 23.77 -13.14
N GLU A 272 -7.45 24.15 -14.42
CA GLU A 272 -6.41 23.87 -15.45
C GLU A 272 -5.04 24.43 -15.06
N ASP A 273 -4.99 25.61 -14.43
CA ASP A 273 -3.75 26.21 -13.93
C ASP A 273 -2.95 25.29 -13.00
N TYR A 274 -3.61 24.42 -12.25
CA TYR A 274 -2.91 23.45 -11.39
C TYR A 274 -2.23 22.33 -12.18
N GLN A 275 -2.47 22.22 -13.49
CA GLN A 275 -1.82 21.26 -14.39
C GLN A 275 -0.58 21.86 -15.09
N LEU A 276 -0.33 23.17 -14.92
CA LEU A 276 0.86 23.82 -15.49
C LEU A 276 2.14 23.19 -14.94
N GLN A 277 3.13 22.98 -15.81
CA GLN A 277 4.36 22.27 -15.47
C GLN A 277 5.11 22.84 -14.25
N HIS A 278 5.17 24.18 -14.15
CA HIS A 278 5.83 24.82 -13.00
C HIS A 278 5.12 24.52 -11.67
N ARG A 279 3.76 24.49 -11.66
CA ARG A 279 2.97 24.13 -10.47
C ARG A 279 3.10 22.67 -10.12
N LEU A 280 3.16 21.77 -11.08
CA LEU A 280 3.41 20.34 -10.84
C LEU A 280 4.79 20.12 -10.24
N THR A 281 5.80 20.84 -10.74
CA THR A 281 7.18 20.82 -10.20
C THR A 281 7.24 21.34 -8.77
N ALA A 282 6.57 22.48 -8.49
CA ALA A 282 6.47 23.03 -7.14
C ALA A 282 5.80 22.04 -6.17
N LYS A 283 4.70 21.40 -6.60
CA LYS A 283 4.00 20.38 -5.83
C LYS A 283 4.88 19.17 -5.52
N GLU A 284 5.69 18.71 -6.48
CA GLU A 284 6.64 17.62 -6.26
C GLU A 284 7.71 18.01 -5.21
N LYS A 285 8.26 19.22 -5.29
CA LYS A 285 9.20 19.75 -4.29
C LYS A 285 8.60 19.77 -2.89
N VAL A 286 7.37 20.29 -2.75
CA VAL A 286 6.65 20.32 -1.46
C VAL A 286 6.41 18.92 -0.89
N LEU A 287 5.98 17.98 -1.73
CA LEU A 287 5.77 16.59 -1.31
C LEU A 287 7.09 15.94 -0.86
N THR A 288 8.18 16.17 -1.59
CA THR A 288 9.51 15.65 -1.25
C THR A 288 10.01 16.22 0.07
N SER A 289 9.85 17.53 0.31
CA SER A 289 10.24 18.18 1.56
C SER A 289 9.44 17.64 2.75
N LYS A 290 8.12 17.48 2.59
CA LYS A 290 7.28 16.88 3.63
C LYS A 290 7.72 15.46 3.99
N LEU A 291 8.06 14.63 3.02
CA LEU A 291 8.55 13.27 3.31
C LEU A 291 9.87 13.29 4.08
N LYS A 292 10.83 14.14 3.68
CA LYS A 292 12.09 14.29 4.42
C LYS A 292 11.87 14.68 5.88
N MET A 293 10.92 15.58 6.15
CA MET A 293 10.55 15.95 7.52
C MET A 293 9.98 14.77 8.32
N TYR A 294 9.19 13.90 7.71
CA TYR A 294 8.68 12.69 8.38
C TYR A 294 9.79 11.67 8.64
N ASP A 295 10.71 11.48 7.70
CA ASP A 295 11.86 10.57 7.86
C ASP A 295 12.82 11.03 8.97
N THR A 296 12.97 12.35 9.18
CA THR A 296 13.81 12.92 10.27
C THR A 296 13.11 12.89 11.63
N GLN A 297 11.79 12.82 11.70
CA GLN A 297 11.03 12.77 12.97
C GLN A 297 10.90 11.36 13.55
N GLY A 298 11.57 10.37 12.97
CA GLY A 298 11.72 9.03 13.55
C GLY A 298 10.38 8.32 13.76
N LEU A 299 9.65 8.09 12.70
CA LEU A 299 8.58 7.08 12.66
C LEU A 299 9.19 5.70 12.37
N ASP A 300 10.24 5.36 13.13
CA ASP A 300 10.83 4.02 13.22
C ASP A 300 10.39 3.32 14.50
#